data_2aa5b2cf0588d3929ff77c15264d3287
#
_entry.id   2aa5b2cf0588d3929ff77c15264d3287
#
_cell.length_a   1.000
_cell.length_b   1.000
_cell.length_c   1.000
_cell.angle_alpha   90.00
_cell.angle_beta   90.00
_cell.angle_gamma   90.00
#
_symmetry.space_group_name_H-M   'P 1'
#
loop_
_entity.id
_entity.type
_entity.pdbx_description
1 polymer ?
#
loop_
_entity_poly.entity_id
_entity_poly.type
_entity_poly.pdbx_seq_one_letter_code
_entity_poly.pdbx_strand_id
1 'polypeptide(L)'
;MKSIAVYCSSSNKVNDEYKDEARKVGLLLAQKKIKIVYGGGNMGLMGILSNSALDSGGEVYGVITNHLIDIEKRNDSLNNIKVVDSMHERKIEMYNNADAFLIFPGGIGT
;
A
#
# COMPACT_ATOMS: atom_id res chain seq x y z
N MET A 1 5.54 9.33 -15.07
CA MET A 1 4.95 8.97 -13.77
C MET A 1 6.02 8.32 -12.90
N LYS A 2 6.25 8.87 -11.72
CA LYS A 2 7.30 8.37 -10.81
C LYS A 2 6.73 7.63 -9.60
N SER A 3 5.51 7.94 -9.21
CA SER A 3 4.88 7.32 -8.03
C SER A 3 3.38 7.19 -8.23
N ILE A 4 2.83 6.17 -7.58
CA ILE A 4 1.40 5.89 -7.63
C ILE A 4 0.92 5.53 -6.22
N ALA A 5 -0.18 6.14 -5.80
CA ALA A 5 -0.82 5.78 -4.54
C ALA A 5 -1.79 4.64 -4.81
N VAL A 6 -1.67 3.55 -4.06
CA VAL A 6 -2.53 2.38 -4.20
C VAL A 6 -3.40 2.25 -2.97
N TYR A 7 -4.69 2.28 -3.17
CA TYR A 7 -5.68 2.10 -2.11
C TYR A 7 -6.25 0.70 -2.22
N CYS A 8 -6.08 -0.08 -1.16
CA CYS A 8 -6.56 -1.45 -1.11
C CYS A 8 -6.89 -1.86 0.32
N SER A 9 -7.58 -2.99 0.45
CA SER A 9 -8.05 -3.47 1.74
C SER A 9 -6.92 -4.12 2.56
N SER A 10 -6.95 -3.93 3.86
CA SER A 10 -6.12 -4.66 4.81
C SER A 10 -6.80 -5.94 5.31
N SER A 11 -8.05 -6.20 4.92
CA SER A 11 -8.79 -7.39 5.34
C SER A 11 -8.23 -8.64 4.67
N ASN A 12 -8.15 -9.73 5.42
CA ASN A 12 -7.78 -11.03 4.87
C ASN A 12 -8.96 -11.73 4.18
N LYS A 13 -10.16 -11.14 4.24
CA LYS A 13 -11.39 -11.72 3.68
C LYS A 13 -11.70 -11.21 2.29
N VAL A 14 -10.69 -11.08 1.44
CA VAL A 14 -10.86 -10.66 0.06
C VAL A 14 -10.76 -11.86 -0.87
N ASN A 15 -11.35 -11.74 -2.07
CA ASN A 15 -11.29 -12.79 -3.08
C ASN A 15 -9.85 -13.06 -3.54
N ASP A 16 -9.56 -14.32 -3.85
CA ASP A 16 -8.24 -14.72 -4.33
C ASP A 16 -7.86 -14.02 -5.63
N GLU A 17 -8.86 -13.69 -6.45
CA GLU A 17 -8.69 -12.91 -7.67
C GLU A 17 -7.99 -11.57 -7.41
N TYR A 18 -8.45 -10.86 -6.37
CA TYR A 18 -7.85 -9.57 -6.00
C TYR A 18 -6.46 -9.75 -5.41
N LYS A 19 -6.23 -10.85 -4.71
CA LYS A 19 -4.90 -11.19 -4.19
C LYS A 19 -3.90 -11.38 -5.33
N ASP A 20 -4.30 -12.09 -6.37
CA ASP A 20 -3.46 -12.29 -7.55
C ASP A 20 -3.20 -10.97 -8.28
N GLU A 21 -4.21 -10.13 -8.42
CA GLU A 21 -4.05 -8.82 -9.04
C GLU A 21 -3.11 -7.92 -8.24
N ALA A 22 -3.21 -7.92 -6.91
CA ALA A 22 -2.33 -7.13 -6.06
C ALA A 22 -0.88 -7.58 -6.22
N ARG A 23 -0.64 -8.88 -6.31
CA ARG A 23 0.70 -9.43 -6.54
C ARG A 23 1.26 -8.98 -7.88
N LYS A 24 0.45 -9.04 -8.93
CA LYS A 24 0.85 -8.62 -10.28
C LYS A 24 1.13 -7.12 -10.34
N VAL A 25 0.30 -6.31 -9.69
CA VAL A 25 0.48 -4.86 -9.66
C VAL A 25 1.78 -4.50 -8.95
N GLY A 26 2.06 -5.13 -7.80
CA GLY A 26 3.32 -4.90 -7.09
C GLY A 26 4.54 -5.23 -7.95
N LEU A 27 4.51 -6.38 -8.61
CA LEU A 27 5.57 -6.81 -9.51
C LEU A 27 5.73 -5.84 -10.68
N LEU A 28 4.63 -5.48 -11.33
CA LEU A 28 4.65 -4.61 -12.50
C LEU A 28 5.20 -3.23 -12.17
N LEU A 29 4.75 -2.62 -11.07
CA LEU A 29 5.21 -1.30 -10.67
C LEU A 29 6.70 -1.32 -10.30
N ALA A 30 7.15 -2.37 -9.64
CA ALA A 30 8.57 -2.54 -9.34
C ALA A 30 9.41 -2.64 -10.63
N GLN A 31 8.95 -3.42 -11.59
CA GLN A 31 9.63 -3.57 -12.89
C GLN A 31 9.71 -2.24 -13.65
N LYS A 32 8.68 -1.43 -13.54
CA LYS A 32 8.63 -0.11 -14.21
C LYS A 32 9.33 0.99 -13.40
N LYS A 33 9.88 0.66 -12.24
CA LYS A 33 10.56 1.60 -11.34
C LYS A 33 9.61 2.73 -10.90
N ILE A 34 8.35 2.40 -10.67
CA ILE A 34 7.35 3.33 -10.15
C ILE A 34 7.21 3.07 -8.65
N LYS A 35 7.42 4.10 -7.85
CA LYS A 35 7.28 4.01 -6.41
C LYS A 35 5.82 3.80 -6.03
N ILE A 36 5.57 2.88 -5.11
CA ILE A 36 4.24 2.66 -4.54
C ILE A 36 4.12 3.46 -3.25
N VAL A 37 3.03 4.21 -3.13
CA VAL A 37 2.63 4.90 -1.90
C VAL A 37 1.34 4.22 -1.44
N TYR A 38 1.31 3.72 -0.20
CA TYR A 38 0.13 3.00 0.26
C TYR A 38 -0.04 3.13 1.78
N GLY A 39 -0.98 2.40 2.33
CA GLY A 39 -1.36 2.52 3.74
C GLY A 39 -0.42 1.90 4.77
N GLY A 40 0.70 1.33 4.37
CA GLY A 40 1.73 0.87 5.31
C GLY A 40 1.47 -0.45 6.01
N GLY A 41 0.33 -1.08 5.82
CA GLY A 41 -0.01 -2.34 6.48
C GLY A 41 0.60 -3.57 5.82
N ASN A 42 0.54 -4.71 6.52
CA ASN A 42 1.07 -5.98 6.06
C ASN A 42 -0.01 -7.08 6.00
N MET A 43 -1.27 -6.71 6.08
CA MET A 43 -2.39 -7.65 6.02
C MET A 43 -3.20 -7.48 4.75
N GLY A 44 -3.87 -8.54 4.31
CA GLY A 44 -4.74 -8.50 3.15
C GLY A 44 -4.00 -8.09 1.88
N LEU A 45 -4.67 -7.32 1.05
CA LEU A 45 -4.08 -6.84 -0.21
C LEU A 45 -2.90 -5.92 0.03
N MET A 46 -2.88 -5.17 1.13
CA MET A 46 -1.76 -4.30 1.48
C MET A 46 -0.47 -5.09 1.62
N GLY A 47 -0.52 -6.22 2.35
CA GLY A 47 0.66 -7.06 2.53
C GLY A 47 1.13 -7.69 1.22
N ILE A 48 0.20 -8.19 0.43
CA ILE A 48 0.52 -8.83 -0.85
C ILE A 48 1.17 -7.84 -1.81
N LEU A 49 0.55 -6.67 -1.95
CA LEU A 49 1.05 -5.61 -2.84
C LEU A 49 2.46 -5.16 -2.44
N SER A 50 2.64 -4.80 -1.18
CA SER A 50 3.91 -4.25 -0.71
C SER A 50 5.03 -5.29 -0.77
N ASN A 51 4.76 -6.51 -0.32
CA ASN A 51 5.78 -7.56 -0.34
C ASN A 51 6.13 -8.00 -1.75
N SER A 52 5.17 -8.06 -2.66
CA SER A 52 5.44 -8.37 -4.06
C SER A 52 6.36 -7.34 -4.69
N ALA A 53 6.13 -6.06 -4.42
CA ALA A 53 6.98 -4.99 -4.93
C ALA A 53 8.38 -5.05 -4.32
N LEU A 54 8.48 -5.24 -3.00
CA LEU A 54 9.77 -5.34 -2.31
C LEU A 54 10.59 -6.52 -2.82
N ASP A 55 9.95 -7.68 -2.99
CA ASP A 55 10.62 -8.88 -3.49
C ASP A 55 11.17 -8.71 -4.91
N SER A 56 10.59 -7.78 -5.65
CA SER A 56 11.01 -7.46 -7.02
C SER A 56 11.94 -6.25 -7.09
N GLY A 57 12.45 -5.81 -5.96
CA GLY A 57 13.38 -4.67 -5.88
C GLY A 57 12.73 -3.31 -5.99
N GLY A 58 11.40 -3.23 -5.79
CA GLY A 58 10.67 -1.98 -5.89
C GLY A 58 10.82 -1.08 -4.68
N GLU A 59 10.44 0.17 -4.86
CA GLU A 59 10.42 1.17 -3.80
C GLU A 59 8.99 1.33 -3.28
N VAL A 60 8.81 1.18 -1.97
CA VAL A 60 7.49 1.24 -1.35
C VAL A 60 7.53 2.19 -0.15
N TYR A 61 6.64 3.17 -0.16
CA TYR A 61 6.48 4.13 0.91
C TYR A 61 5.13 3.91 1.60
N GLY A 62 5.16 3.57 2.88
CA GLY A 62 3.95 3.34 3.67
C GLY A 62 3.60 4.54 4.53
N VAL A 63 2.31 4.83 4.64
CA VAL A 63 1.80 5.86 5.54
C VAL A 63 0.71 5.23 6.40
N ILE A 64 0.95 5.15 7.70
CA ILE A 64 0.03 4.47 8.62
C ILE A 64 -0.27 5.37 9.82
N THR A 65 -1.47 5.23 10.40
CA THR A 65 -1.81 5.97 11.61
C THR A 65 -1.44 5.17 12.85
N ASN A 66 -1.21 5.88 13.95
CA ASN A 66 -0.89 5.24 15.23
C ASN A 66 -1.91 4.19 15.64
N HIS A 67 -3.20 4.47 15.47
CA HIS A 67 -4.25 3.55 15.90
C HIS A 67 -4.43 2.34 14.97
N LEU A 68 -3.88 2.37 13.77
CA LEU A 68 -3.97 1.26 12.83
C LEU A 68 -2.73 0.35 12.81
N ILE A 69 -1.65 0.74 13.49
CA ILE A 69 -0.41 -0.05 13.49
C ILE A 69 -0.66 -1.50 13.91
N ASP A 70 -1.43 -1.71 14.97
CA ASP A 70 -1.73 -3.06 15.46
C ASP A 70 -2.81 -3.75 14.64
N ILE A 71 -3.76 -2.98 14.09
CA ILE A 71 -4.90 -3.52 13.34
C ILE A 71 -4.47 -3.96 11.94
N GLU A 72 -3.74 -3.12 11.23
CA GLU A 72 -3.28 -3.39 9.86
C GLU A 72 -1.91 -4.05 9.82
N LYS A 73 -1.25 -4.19 10.96
CA LYS A 73 0.08 -4.80 11.09
C LYS A 73 1.09 -4.07 10.21
N ARG A 74 1.70 -3.03 10.73
CA ARG A 74 2.71 -2.24 10.00
C ARG A 74 3.72 -3.17 9.32
N ASN A 75 4.02 -2.89 8.04
CA ASN A 75 5.02 -3.66 7.31
C ASN A 75 6.42 -3.16 7.64
N ASP A 76 7.10 -3.86 8.53
CA ASP A 76 8.43 -3.47 9.01
C ASP A 76 9.54 -3.70 7.98
N SER A 77 9.24 -4.35 6.86
CA SER A 77 10.20 -4.56 5.77
C SER A 77 10.33 -3.36 4.85
N LEU A 78 9.49 -2.34 5.00
CA LEU A 78 9.54 -1.15 4.16
C LEU A 78 10.78 -0.31 4.48
N ASN A 79 11.38 0.26 3.42
CA ASN A 79 12.50 1.20 3.58
C ASN A 79 12.03 2.52 4.15
N ASN A 80 10.83 2.95 3.78
CA ASN A 80 10.25 4.20 4.22
C ASN A 80 8.83 3.98 4.73
N ILE A 81 8.60 4.37 5.97
CA ILE A 81 7.25 4.36 6.53
C ILE A 81 7.09 5.60 7.41
N LYS A 82 5.96 6.27 7.26
CA LYS A 82 5.63 7.43 8.07
C LYS A 82 4.42 7.12 8.92
N VAL A 83 4.53 7.37 10.22
CA VAL A 83 3.41 7.23 11.15
C VAL A 83 2.80 8.61 11.36
N VAL A 84 1.51 8.71 11.12
CA VAL A 84 0.76 9.96 11.29
C VAL A 84 -0.33 9.79 12.36
N ASP A 85 -0.92 10.90 12.81
CA ASP A 85 -1.84 10.87 13.95
C ASP A 85 -3.30 10.70 13.55
N SER A 86 -3.65 10.92 12.29
CA SER A 86 -5.06 10.87 11.86
C SER A 86 -5.19 10.33 10.44
N MET A 87 -6.40 9.86 10.11
CA MET A 87 -6.71 9.42 8.76
C MET A 87 -6.64 10.57 7.77
N HIS A 88 -6.97 11.78 8.20
CA HIS A 88 -6.87 12.97 7.36
C HIS A 88 -5.41 13.24 6.97
N GLU A 89 -4.50 13.18 7.94
CA GLU A 89 -3.07 13.33 7.67
C GLU A 89 -2.55 12.24 6.74
N ARG A 90 -3.01 10.99 6.93
CA ARG A 90 -2.64 9.87 6.08
C ARG A 90 -3.02 10.14 4.63
N LYS A 91 -4.24 10.59 4.39
CA LYS A 91 -4.73 10.89 3.04
C LYS A 91 -3.92 12.02 2.39
N ILE A 92 -3.63 13.07 3.13
CA ILE A 92 -2.84 14.21 2.63
C ILE A 92 -1.42 13.76 2.27
N GLU A 93 -0.79 12.99 3.15
CA GLU A 93 0.58 12.50 2.91
C GLU A 93 0.63 11.62 1.67
N MET A 94 -0.31 10.71 1.51
CA MET A 94 -0.38 9.86 0.33
C MET A 94 -0.62 10.67 -0.95
N TYR A 95 -1.53 11.63 -0.88
CA TYR A 95 -1.85 12.50 -2.02
C TYR A 95 -0.61 13.29 -2.46
N ASN A 96 0.11 13.86 -1.50
CA ASN A 96 1.26 14.73 -1.81
C ASN A 96 2.46 13.96 -2.36
N ASN A 97 2.51 12.64 -2.17
CA ASN A 97 3.63 11.82 -2.59
C ASN A 97 3.35 10.99 -3.84
N ALA A 98 2.23 11.20 -4.50
CA ALA A 98 1.84 10.38 -5.64
C ALA A 98 1.48 11.23 -6.85
N ASP A 99 1.84 10.73 -8.04
CA ASP A 99 1.49 11.35 -9.31
C ASP A 99 0.13 10.87 -9.82
N ALA A 100 -0.31 9.70 -9.38
CA ALA A 100 -1.56 9.09 -9.81
C ALA A 100 -2.09 8.16 -8.72
N PHE A 101 -3.30 7.65 -8.91
CA PHE A 101 -3.98 6.80 -7.94
C PHE A 101 -4.48 5.53 -8.60
N LEU A 102 -4.36 4.42 -7.89
CA LEU A 102 -4.95 3.13 -8.26
C LEU A 102 -5.79 2.65 -7.09
N ILE A 103 -7.04 2.31 -7.35
CA ILE A 103 -7.97 1.89 -6.30
C ILE A 103 -8.44 0.47 -6.59
N PHE A 104 -8.15 -0.45 -5.65
CA PHE A 104 -8.69 -1.80 -5.72
C PHE A 104 -10.11 -1.81 -5.15
N PRO A 105 -11.00 -2.65 -5.69
CA PRO A 105 -12.30 -2.88 -5.04
C PRO A 105 -12.07 -3.43 -3.65
N GLY A 106 -12.86 -3.00 -2.70
CA GLY A 106 -12.68 -3.48 -1.33
C GLY A 106 -13.63 -2.85 -0.35
N GLY A 107 -13.23 -2.85 0.89
CA GLY A 107 -14.06 -2.38 1.97
C GLY A 107 -14.23 -0.86 2.03
N ILE A 108 -14.87 -0.43 3.09
CA ILE A 108 -15.11 0.99 3.37
C ILE A 108 -13.76 1.72 3.49
N GLY A 109 -13.64 2.85 2.83
CA GLY A 109 -12.43 3.66 2.86
C GLY A 109 -11.45 3.39 1.72
N THR A 110 -11.76 2.45 0.86
CA THR A 110 -10.95 2.13 -0.32
C THR A 110 -11.27 3.01 -1.55
#